data_7d290af1feed9e37aad59360958ff0da
#
_entry.id   7d290af1feed9e37aad59360958ff0da
#
_cell.length_a   1.000
_cell.length_b   1.000
_cell.length_c   1.000
_cell.angle_alpha   90.00
_cell.angle_beta   90.00
_cell.angle_gamma   90.00
#
_symmetry.space_group_name_H-M   'P 1'
#
loop_
_entity.id
_entity.type
_entity.pdbx_description
1 polymer ?
#
loop_
_entity_poly.entity_id
_entity_poly.type
_entity_poly.pdbx_seq_one_letter_code
_entity_poly.pdbx_strand_id
1 'polypeptide(L)'
;QYAIGALHISAGIGVFPAKYPLSVCAREVEELEQKAKDYPGKNAICLFEEGSTYDWSTFIHSVIQEKLQTLTDFFDNQGERGMAFLYRLLDLIRDREEKINLARFAYVLARLEPKEKEKKESYREFSKKMYQWSNNEKDSKQLITAIYVYVYLNRKEDKNYDTK
;
A
#
# COMPACT_ATOMS: atom_id res chain seq x y z
N GLN A 1 10.00 37.33 -14.60
CA GLN A 1 9.05 36.71 -13.63
C GLN A 1 8.94 35.24 -14.02
N TYR A 2 9.67 34.36 -13.37
CA TYR A 2 9.55 32.91 -13.56
C TYR A 2 8.28 32.45 -12.84
N ALA A 3 7.34 31.84 -13.57
CA ALA A 3 6.13 31.27 -13.00
C ALA A 3 6.51 30.07 -12.12
N ILE A 4 6.49 30.24 -10.81
CA ILE A 4 6.78 29.21 -9.80
C ILE A 4 5.80 28.01 -9.86
N GLY A 5 4.75 28.07 -10.71
CA GLY A 5 3.75 27.02 -10.88
C GLY A 5 3.94 26.06 -12.05
N ALA A 6 5.10 26.12 -12.75
CA ALA A 6 5.31 25.34 -13.98
C ALA A 6 6.22 24.10 -13.82
N LEU A 7 6.76 23.84 -12.66
CA LEU A 7 7.59 22.65 -12.42
C LEU A 7 6.73 21.49 -11.94
N HIS A 8 6.70 20.43 -12.74
CA HIS A 8 6.04 19.17 -12.42
C HIS A 8 7.09 18.06 -12.29
N ILE A 9 6.90 17.17 -11.33
CA ILE A 9 7.76 16.00 -11.12
C ILE A 9 6.91 14.76 -11.32
N SER A 10 7.37 13.85 -12.18
CA SER A 10 6.84 12.50 -12.30
C SER A 10 7.87 11.50 -11.81
N ALA A 11 7.44 10.45 -11.10
CA ALA A 11 8.32 9.44 -10.57
C ALA A 11 7.77 8.03 -10.79
N GLY A 12 8.66 7.09 -11.14
CA GLY A 12 8.39 5.66 -11.13
C GLY A 12 9.21 4.97 -10.03
N ILE A 13 8.58 4.12 -9.23
CA ILE A 13 9.26 3.37 -8.16
C ILE A 13 8.95 1.88 -8.31
N GLY A 14 9.99 1.08 -8.54
CA GLY A 14 9.94 -0.39 -8.53
C GLY A 14 10.69 -0.97 -7.33
N VAL A 15 10.26 -2.14 -6.87
CA VAL A 15 10.96 -2.93 -5.85
C VAL A 15 11.22 -4.32 -6.42
N PHE A 16 12.49 -4.72 -6.42
CA PHE A 16 12.94 -5.92 -7.09
C PHE A 16 13.72 -6.85 -6.14
N PRO A 17 13.73 -8.17 -6.37
CA PRO A 17 14.60 -9.07 -5.65
C PRO A 17 16.08 -8.74 -5.90
N ALA A 18 16.95 -8.95 -4.90
CA ALA A 18 18.36 -8.59 -4.96
C ALA A 18 19.14 -9.23 -6.14
N LYS A 19 18.65 -10.37 -6.67
CA LYS A 19 19.27 -11.07 -7.82
C LYS A 19 18.56 -10.77 -9.16
N TYR A 20 17.66 -9.80 -9.18
CA TYR A 20 16.95 -9.44 -10.41
C TYR A 20 17.89 -8.69 -11.37
N PRO A 21 17.88 -8.98 -12.71
CA PRO A 21 18.80 -8.32 -13.63
C PRO A 21 18.60 -6.82 -13.70
N LEU A 22 19.64 -6.03 -13.49
CA LEU A 22 19.58 -4.56 -13.44
C LEU A 22 18.98 -3.95 -14.71
N SER A 23 19.28 -4.51 -15.88
CA SER A 23 18.71 -4.05 -17.16
C SER A 23 17.18 -4.22 -17.23
N VAL A 24 16.64 -5.25 -16.56
CA VAL A 24 15.19 -5.46 -16.47
C VAL A 24 14.58 -4.49 -15.48
N CYS A 25 15.23 -4.28 -14.31
CA CYS A 25 14.80 -3.27 -13.34
C CYS A 25 14.69 -1.88 -13.99
N ALA A 26 15.72 -1.49 -14.75
CA ALA A 26 15.76 -0.18 -15.41
C ALA A 26 14.57 0.00 -16.38
N ARG A 27 14.30 -1.01 -17.21
CA ARG A 27 13.19 -0.97 -18.14
C ARG A 27 11.83 -0.90 -17.42
N GLU A 28 11.61 -1.73 -16.41
CA GLU A 28 10.35 -1.74 -15.66
C GLU A 28 10.11 -0.42 -14.92
N VAL A 29 11.17 0.18 -14.33
CA VAL A 29 11.06 1.49 -13.69
C VAL A 29 10.79 2.60 -14.72
N GLU A 30 11.40 2.53 -15.91
CA GLU A 30 11.10 3.47 -17.00
C GLU A 30 9.64 3.38 -17.45
N GLU A 31 9.06 2.19 -17.53
CA GLU A 31 7.64 1.98 -17.81
C GLU A 31 6.74 2.62 -16.74
N LEU A 32 7.08 2.46 -15.44
CA LEU A 32 6.37 3.10 -14.34
C LEU A 32 6.49 4.64 -14.40
N GLU A 33 7.69 5.16 -14.69
CA GLU A 33 7.89 6.61 -14.86
C GLU A 33 7.07 7.15 -16.03
N GLN A 34 7.01 6.41 -17.16
CA GLN A 34 6.20 6.80 -18.29
C GLN A 34 4.71 6.87 -17.93
N LYS A 35 4.19 5.91 -17.15
CA LYS A 35 2.81 5.96 -16.63
C LYS A 35 2.55 7.19 -15.77
N ALA A 36 3.51 7.57 -14.93
CA ALA A 36 3.41 8.80 -14.14
C ALA A 36 3.45 10.07 -15.02
N LYS A 37 4.21 10.06 -16.12
CA LYS A 37 4.25 11.16 -17.10
C LYS A 37 2.97 11.27 -17.95
N ASP A 38 2.31 10.14 -18.21
CA ASP A 38 1.05 10.10 -18.98
C ASP A 38 -0.16 10.51 -18.12
N TYR A 39 0.03 10.61 -16.78
CA TYR A 39 -1.02 11.07 -15.89
C TYR A 39 -1.39 12.54 -16.19
N PRO A 40 -2.70 12.92 -16.18
CA PRO A 40 -3.12 14.27 -16.42
C PRO A 40 -2.38 15.29 -15.55
N GLY A 41 -1.70 16.26 -16.19
CA GLY A 41 -0.89 17.27 -15.48
C GLY A 41 0.55 16.88 -15.20
N LYS A 42 0.98 15.64 -15.50
CA LYS A 42 2.39 15.18 -15.35
C LYS A 42 3.01 15.43 -13.99
N ASN A 43 2.21 15.44 -12.93
CA ASN A 43 2.61 15.68 -11.55
C ASN A 43 2.21 14.49 -10.69
N ALA A 44 2.78 13.32 -11.01
CA ALA A 44 2.30 12.05 -10.50
C ALA A 44 3.44 11.10 -10.13
N ILE A 45 3.08 10.08 -9.36
CA ILE A 45 3.93 8.97 -8.96
C ILE A 45 3.25 7.65 -9.32
N CYS A 46 4.03 6.72 -9.87
CA CYS A 46 3.62 5.34 -10.11
C CYS A 46 4.49 4.39 -9.28
N LEU A 47 3.87 3.56 -8.43
CA LEU A 47 4.59 2.67 -7.51
C LEU A 47 4.24 1.22 -7.80
N PHE A 48 5.27 0.38 -7.93
CA PHE A 48 5.22 -1.08 -8.00
C PHE A 48 4.52 -1.63 -9.24
N GLU A 49 3.36 -1.13 -9.62
CA GLU A 49 2.55 -1.58 -10.75
C GLU A 49 1.77 -0.43 -11.38
N GLU A 50 1.38 -0.55 -12.64
CA GLU A 50 0.68 0.49 -13.40
C GLU A 50 -0.62 0.99 -12.73
N GLY A 51 -1.34 0.10 -12.05
CA GLY A 51 -2.58 0.42 -11.34
C GLY A 51 -2.40 1.35 -10.13
N SER A 52 -1.16 1.54 -9.68
CA SER A 52 -0.79 2.36 -8.52
C SER A 52 -0.21 3.71 -8.94
N THR A 53 -0.90 4.40 -9.87
CA THR A 53 -0.53 5.75 -10.33
C THR A 53 -1.43 6.80 -9.70
N TYR A 54 -0.82 7.80 -9.06
CA TYR A 54 -1.50 8.86 -8.31
C TYR A 54 -0.87 10.22 -8.58
N ASP A 55 -1.65 11.30 -8.58
CA ASP A 55 -1.08 12.63 -8.37
C ASP A 55 -0.45 12.73 -6.97
N TRP A 56 0.53 13.62 -6.81
CA TRP A 56 1.25 13.75 -5.54
C TRP A 56 0.35 14.10 -4.35
N SER A 57 -0.68 14.91 -4.57
CA SER A 57 -1.61 15.27 -3.50
C SER A 57 -2.39 14.04 -3.01
N THR A 58 -2.96 13.27 -3.93
CA THR A 58 -3.65 12.01 -3.61
C THR A 58 -2.71 11.01 -2.95
N PHE A 59 -1.48 10.86 -3.45
CA PHE A 59 -0.50 9.96 -2.85
C PHE A 59 -0.16 10.36 -1.42
N ILE A 60 0.17 11.63 -1.19
CA ILE A 60 0.56 12.11 0.15
C ILE A 60 -0.62 12.03 1.12
N HIS A 61 -1.79 12.56 0.76
CA HIS A 61 -2.90 12.65 1.70
C HIS A 61 -3.66 11.33 1.87
N SER A 62 -4.01 10.66 0.76
CA SER A 62 -4.87 9.48 0.84
C SER A 62 -4.08 8.19 1.05
N VAL A 63 -2.90 8.02 0.43
CA VAL A 63 -2.13 6.78 0.59
C VAL A 63 -1.27 6.84 1.84
N ILE A 64 -0.46 7.92 2.00
CA ILE A 64 0.51 8.01 3.11
C ILE A 64 -0.14 8.46 4.40
N GLN A 65 -0.75 9.65 4.44
CA GLN A 65 -1.23 10.24 5.70
C GLN A 65 -2.49 9.57 6.22
N GLU A 66 -3.37 9.06 5.35
CA GLU A 66 -4.60 8.42 5.80
C GLU A 66 -4.40 6.91 5.97
N LYS A 67 -4.06 6.19 4.90
CA LYS A 67 -4.07 4.71 4.90
C LYS A 67 -2.82 4.11 5.53
N LEU A 68 -1.63 4.54 5.09
CA LEU A 68 -0.38 4.03 5.65
C LEU A 68 -0.26 4.40 7.14
N GLN A 69 -0.59 5.63 7.53
CA GLN A 69 -0.56 6.04 8.94
C GLN A 69 -1.52 5.18 9.78
N THR A 70 -2.74 4.91 9.28
CA THR A 70 -3.68 4.04 10.00
C THR A 70 -3.14 2.61 10.17
N LEU A 71 -2.43 2.07 9.16
CA LEU A 71 -1.77 0.76 9.26
C LEU A 71 -0.65 0.80 10.30
N THR A 72 0.20 1.82 10.23
CA THR A 72 1.34 2.00 11.15
C THR A 72 0.85 2.10 12.60
N ASP A 73 -0.10 2.99 12.88
CA ASP A 73 -0.66 3.19 14.23
C ASP A 73 -1.26 1.90 14.81
N PHE A 74 -1.86 1.08 13.95
CA PHE A 74 -2.46 -0.18 14.39
C PHE A 74 -1.43 -1.30 14.59
N PHE A 75 -0.48 -1.48 13.65
CA PHE A 75 0.42 -2.65 13.64
C PHE A 75 1.71 -2.46 14.41
N ASP A 76 2.22 -1.25 14.61
CA ASP A 76 3.45 -1.01 15.37
C ASP A 76 3.37 -1.56 16.80
N ASN A 77 2.16 -1.68 17.33
CA ASN A 77 1.89 -2.26 18.64
C ASN A 77 1.59 -3.77 18.65
N GLN A 78 1.59 -4.46 17.49
CA GLN A 78 1.14 -5.87 17.38
C GLN A 78 2.22 -6.89 16.98
N GLY A 79 3.41 -6.43 16.59
CA GLY A 79 4.54 -7.30 16.24
C GLY A 79 4.30 -8.17 15.00
N GLU A 80 4.97 -9.33 14.92
CA GLU A 80 4.99 -10.19 13.71
C GLU A 80 3.64 -10.75 13.27
N ARG A 81 2.65 -10.81 14.15
CA ARG A 81 1.29 -11.28 13.81
C ARG A 81 0.57 -10.37 12.81
N GLY A 82 0.98 -9.10 12.72
CA GLY A 82 0.41 -8.14 11.79
C GLY A 82 0.70 -8.45 10.32
N MET A 83 1.90 -8.92 10.00
CA MET A 83 2.32 -9.14 8.59
C MET A 83 1.53 -10.24 7.89
N ALA A 84 1.36 -11.40 8.52
CA ALA A 84 0.58 -12.50 7.95
C ALA A 84 -0.89 -12.11 7.71
N PHE A 85 -1.43 -11.24 8.55
CA PHE A 85 -2.76 -10.70 8.40
C PHE A 85 -2.84 -9.73 7.22
N LEU A 86 -1.86 -8.83 7.06
CA LEU A 86 -1.82 -7.89 5.92
C LEU A 86 -1.78 -8.61 4.58
N TYR A 87 -1.02 -9.69 4.45
CA TYR A 87 -1.01 -10.50 3.23
C TYR A 87 -2.38 -11.11 2.93
N ARG A 88 -3.08 -11.63 3.95
CA ARG A 88 -4.45 -12.14 3.76
C ARG A 88 -5.44 -11.05 3.38
N LEU A 89 -5.33 -9.86 3.95
CA LEU A 89 -6.16 -8.73 3.53
C LEU A 89 -5.87 -8.34 2.08
N LEU A 90 -4.61 -8.30 1.69
CA LEU A 90 -4.19 -7.98 0.34
C LEU A 90 -4.82 -8.93 -0.69
N ASP A 91 -4.75 -10.24 -0.46
CA ASP A 91 -5.35 -11.24 -1.35
C ASP A 91 -6.87 -11.01 -1.50
N LEU A 92 -7.57 -10.80 -0.37
CA LEU A 92 -9.02 -10.58 -0.38
C LEU A 92 -9.45 -9.26 -1.03
N ILE A 93 -8.62 -8.21 -0.93
CA ILE A 93 -8.89 -6.92 -1.57
C ILE A 93 -8.65 -6.99 -3.08
N ARG A 94 -7.63 -7.72 -3.52
CA ARG A 94 -7.34 -7.92 -4.94
C ARG A 94 -8.47 -8.65 -5.67
N ASP A 95 -8.99 -9.71 -5.05
CA ASP A 95 -10.06 -10.54 -5.61
C ASP A 95 -11.46 -10.07 -5.20
N ARG A 96 -11.62 -8.79 -4.87
CA ARG A 96 -12.87 -8.20 -4.32
C ARG A 96 -14.09 -8.29 -5.24
N GLU A 97 -13.90 -8.48 -6.54
CA GLU A 97 -15.00 -8.61 -7.52
C GLU A 97 -15.92 -9.79 -7.18
N GLU A 98 -15.40 -10.79 -6.49
CA GLU A 98 -16.22 -11.86 -5.94
C GLU A 98 -16.87 -11.43 -4.61
N LYS A 99 -18.19 -11.37 -4.54
CA LYS A 99 -18.96 -11.04 -3.32
C LYS A 99 -18.57 -11.88 -2.11
N ILE A 100 -18.13 -13.13 -2.34
CA ILE A 100 -17.67 -14.03 -1.28
C ILE A 100 -16.39 -13.53 -0.60
N ASN A 101 -15.53 -12.81 -1.32
CA ASN A 101 -14.30 -12.28 -0.77
C ASN A 101 -14.55 -11.10 0.17
N LEU A 102 -15.57 -10.32 -0.07
CA LEU A 102 -15.99 -9.26 0.85
C LEU A 102 -16.50 -9.84 2.18
N ALA A 103 -17.27 -10.95 2.13
CA ALA A 103 -17.71 -11.64 3.33
C ALA A 103 -16.53 -12.28 4.09
N ARG A 104 -15.58 -12.88 3.36
CA ARG A 104 -14.32 -13.39 3.94
C ARG A 104 -13.48 -12.29 4.56
N PHE A 105 -13.41 -11.14 3.92
CA PHE A 105 -12.72 -9.96 4.45
C PHE A 105 -13.32 -9.53 5.80
N ALA A 106 -14.63 -9.36 5.87
CA ALA A 106 -15.33 -9.05 7.12
C ALA A 106 -15.09 -10.11 8.21
N TYR A 107 -15.11 -11.41 7.84
CA TYR A 107 -14.83 -12.51 8.76
C TYR A 107 -13.36 -12.47 9.28
N VAL A 108 -12.40 -12.23 8.41
CA VAL A 108 -10.98 -12.11 8.80
C VAL A 108 -10.77 -10.94 9.75
N LEU A 109 -11.41 -9.81 9.48
CA LEU A 109 -11.42 -8.68 10.41
C LEU A 109 -12.04 -9.09 11.75
N ALA A 110 -13.22 -9.70 11.77
CA ALA A 110 -13.88 -10.09 13.02
C ALA A 110 -13.02 -11.04 13.90
N ARG A 111 -12.24 -11.93 13.30
CA ARG A 111 -11.35 -12.86 14.04
C ARG A 111 -10.16 -12.19 14.74
N LEU A 112 -9.81 -10.99 14.34
CA LEU A 112 -8.70 -10.23 14.95
C LEU A 112 -9.16 -9.36 16.11
N GLU A 113 -10.46 -9.29 16.37
CA GLU A 113 -10.96 -8.47 17.50
C GLU A 113 -10.25 -8.88 18.80
N PRO A 114 -9.52 -7.97 19.45
CA PRO A 114 -8.82 -8.26 20.66
C PRO A 114 -9.79 -8.59 21.79
N LYS A 115 -9.42 -9.52 22.67
CA LYS A 115 -10.24 -9.87 23.84
C LYS A 115 -10.20 -8.79 24.92
N GLU A 116 -9.16 -7.97 24.93
CA GLU A 116 -8.93 -6.90 25.88
C GLU A 116 -9.84 -5.71 25.59
N LYS A 117 -10.62 -5.29 26.59
CA LYS A 117 -11.62 -4.21 26.42
C LYS A 117 -11.00 -2.89 25.96
N GLU A 118 -9.82 -2.55 26.44
CA GLU A 118 -9.12 -1.30 26.14
C GLU A 118 -8.69 -1.20 24.66
N LYS A 119 -8.39 -2.34 24.03
CA LYS A 119 -8.00 -2.39 22.62
C LYS A 119 -9.16 -2.54 21.65
N LYS A 120 -10.36 -2.84 22.15
CA LYS A 120 -11.54 -3.07 21.30
C LYS A 120 -11.98 -1.84 20.53
N GLU A 121 -11.92 -0.67 21.12
CA GLU A 121 -12.39 0.57 20.49
C GLU A 121 -11.47 0.97 19.35
N SER A 122 -10.16 0.99 19.56
CA SER A 122 -9.16 1.23 18.52
C SER A 122 -9.26 0.21 17.38
N TYR A 123 -9.51 -1.07 17.73
CA TYR A 123 -9.72 -2.12 16.74
C TYR A 123 -10.98 -1.90 15.90
N ARG A 124 -12.09 -1.50 16.51
CA ARG A 124 -13.34 -1.23 15.81
C ARG A 124 -13.21 -0.09 14.81
N GLU A 125 -12.52 0.97 15.19
CA GLU A 125 -12.23 2.09 14.29
C GLU A 125 -11.37 1.65 13.09
N PHE A 126 -10.29 0.91 13.35
CA PHE A 126 -9.45 0.32 12.32
C PHE A 126 -10.25 -0.59 11.39
N SER A 127 -11.01 -1.55 11.93
CA SER A 127 -11.81 -2.50 11.17
C SER A 127 -12.86 -1.81 10.31
N LYS A 128 -13.52 -0.76 10.84
CA LYS A 128 -14.48 0.05 10.10
C LYS A 128 -13.84 0.77 8.91
N LYS A 129 -12.68 1.39 9.10
CA LYS A 129 -11.92 2.03 8.01
C LYS A 129 -11.51 1.01 6.95
N MET A 130 -10.94 -0.13 7.35
CA MET A 130 -10.54 -1.20 6.43
C MET A 130 -11.72 -1.66 5.58
N TYR A 131 -12.88 -1.88 6.19
CA TYR A 131 -14.09 -2.30 5.49
C TYR A 131 -14.60 -1.20 4.53
N GLN A 132 -14.62 0.05 4.95
CA GLN A 132 -15.03 1.18 4.11
C GLN A 132 -14.14 1.30 2.87
N TRP A 133 -12.82 1.25 3.03
CA TRP A 133 -11.87 1.35 1.92
C TRP A 133 -11.92 0.15 0.99
N SER A 134 -12.17 -1.05 1.50
CA SER A 134 -12.31 -2.24 0.64
C SER A 134 -13.55 -2.21 -0.26
N ASN A 135 -14.59 -1.47 0.10
CA ASN A 135 -15.83 -1.38 -0.68
C ASN A 135 -15.75 -0.40 -1.86
N ASN A 136 -14.79 0.52 -1.87
CA ASN A 136 -14.62 1.53 -2.91
C ASN A 136 -13.42 1.18 -3.78
N GLU A 137 -13.55 1.24 -5.11
CA GLU A 137 -12.47 0.88 -6.04
C GLU A 137 -11.24 1.78 -5.89
N LYS A 138 -11.43 3.07 -5.78
CA LYS A 138 -10.34 4.02 -5.60
C LYS A 138 -9.62 3.79 -4.28
N ASP A 139 -10.38 3.67 -3.20
CA ASP A 139 -9.82 3.46 -1.86
C ASP A 139 -9.14 2.11 -1.72
N SER A 140 -9.67 1.05 -2.33
CA SER A 140 -9.05 -0.26 -2.28
C SER A 140 -7.69 -0.30 -3.00
N LYS A 141 -7.55 0.36 -4.15
CA LYS A 141 -6.25 0.51 -4.84
C LYS A 141 -5.24 1.26 -3.96
N GLN A 142 -5.66 2.36 -3.35
CA GLN A 142 -4.83 3.13 -2.43
C GLN A 142 -4.44 2.32 -1.18
N LEU A 143 -5.36 1.52 -0.65
CA LEU A 143 -5.09 0.63 0.49
C LEU A 143 -4.08 -0.47 0.13
N ILE A 144 -4.20 -1.08 -1.04
CA ILE A 144 -3.22 -2.05 -1.56
C ILE A 144 -1.83 -1.41 -1.61
N THR A 145 -1.72 -0.22 -2.19
CA THR A 145 -0.44 0.50 -2.26
C THR A 145 0.10 0.82 -0.86
N ALA A 146 -0.74 1.28 0.05
CA ALA A 146 -0.34 1.55 1.43
C ALA A 146 0.14 0.28 2.17
N ILE A 147 -0.51 -0.87 1.95
CA ILE A 147 -0.08 -2.16 2.50
C ILE A 147 1.30 -2.54 1.94
N TYR A 148 1.54 -2.39 0.65
CA TYR A 148 2.86 -2.66 0.08
C TYR A 148 3.93 -1.76 0.68
N VAL A 149 3.69 -0.46 0.76
CA VAL A 149 4.63 0.48 1.39
C VAL A 149 4.91 0.06 2.83
N TYR A 150 3.87 -0.26 3.62
CA TYR A 150 4.03 -0.71 5.00
C TYR A 150 4.90 -1.98 5.10
N VAL A 151 4.61 -2.99 4.27
CA VAL A 151 5.36 -4.25 4.23
C VAL A 151 6.83 -4.02 3.89
N TYR A 152 7.12 -3.17 2.89
CA TYR A 152 8.50 -2.88 2.51
C TYR A 152 9.26 -2.09 3.56
N LEU A 153 8.64 -1.12 4.21
CA LEU A 153 9.26 -0.34 5.29
C LEU A 153 9.56 -1.19 6.55
N ASN A 154 8.73 -2.21 6.80
CA ASN A 154 8.86 -3.07 7.98
C ASN A 154 9.51 -4.43 7.69
N ARG A 155 10.03 -4.62 6.48
CA ARG A 155 10.74 -5.85 6.11
C ARG A 155 12.05 -5.93 6.90
N LYS A 156 12.17 -6.93 7.78
CA LYS A 156 13.44 -7.24 8.44
C LYS A 156 14.43 -7.69 7.38
N GLU A 157 15.61 -7.08 7.34
CA GLU A 157 16.73 -7.61 6.56
C GLU A 157 17.05 -9.01 7.07
N ASP A 158 16.93 -10.02 6.20
CA ASP A 158 17.47 -11.34 6.48
C ASP A 158 19.00 -11.23 6.52
N LYS A 159 19.56 -11.15 7.73
CA LYS A 159 21.01 -11.08 7.97
C LYS A 159 21.79 -12.32 7.46
N ASN A 160 21.15 -13.24 6.74
CA ASN A 160 21.75 -14.50 6.27
C ASN A 160 22.29 -14.45 4.82
N TYR A 161 22.42 -13.30 4.18
CA TYR A 161 22.96 -13.23 2.81
C TYR A 161 24.45 -12.92 2.70
N ASP A 162 25.16 -12.69 3.82
CA ASP A 162 26.59 -12.33 3.83
C ASP A 162 27.57 -13.49 4.11
N THR A 163 27.15 -14.74 3.94
CA THR A 163 28.10 -15.88 4.05
C THR A 163 27.83 -16.93 2.99
N LYS A 164 28.36 -16.69 1.75
CA LYS A 164 29.03 -17.71 0.92
C LYS A 164 29.70 -17.06 -0.29
#